data_7aac3b913ca76296769909822e2ceeb5
#
_entry.id   7aac3b913ca76296769909822e2ceeb5
#
_cell.length_a   1.000
_cell.length_b   1.000
_cell.length_c   1.000
_cell.angle_alpha   90.00
_cell.angle_beta   90.00
_cell.angle_gamma   90.00
#
_symmetry.space_group_name_H-M   'P 1'
#
loop_
_entity.id
_entity.type
_entity.pdbx_description
1 polymer ?
#
loop_
_entity_poly.entity_id
_entity_poly.type
_entity_poly.pdbx_seq_one_letter_code
_entity_poly.pdbx_strand_id
1 'polypeptide(L)'
;MTNPRTPILIGVGQVTEKDPPIDEASSPLDLIEQATVLALEDAGISRENLSDLTTLVVVKSFREPMRNTPEALASRINAAKAAQWLAPDGGNGPQYLVNRYSEAIFSGEEDFVLLSGAEAMATGRKIVKSGNKPQWSVDSDKDADLLFADRQMWNDHELKHGIWQASHVYPLFENALRAHYGNSLPEHQIMMGELFSRLSEVAESSPHAWYPVKRSPEEIATATPSNRFVGWPYTKFMNAMNQINQSASLLLTSIEKAEEMGVDPNRWVFLHGASDVTDVWNVSYRENFYSSPSMKIMGENALNMAGLEINDIRHLDLYSCFPSAVQIARNELGIPKDDQRHLTVTGGLPFHGGAGNNYVMNSIAAMADKLRSDRGSFGMVTANGGYISKHAAGI
;
A
#
# COMPACT_ATOMS: atom_id res chain seq x y z
N MET A 1 -12.97 -31.04 -4.11
CA MET A 1 -13.21 -30.33 -2.82
C MET A 1 -12.09 -29.33 -2.67
N THR A 2 -12.38 -28.10 -2.36
CA THR A 2 -11.38 -27.07 -2.08
C THR A 2 -10.62 -27.46 -0.82
N ASN A 3 -9.30 -27.21 -0.78
CA ASN A 3 -8.51 -27.48 0.42
C ASN A 3 -9.03 -26.60 1.59
N PRO A 4 -9.39 -27.18 2.75
CA PRO A 4 -9.90 -26.42 3.90
C PRO A 4 -8.89 -25.37 4.41
N ARG A 5 -7.60 -25.58 4.18
CA ARG A 5 -6.53 -24.62 4.52
C ARG A 5 -6.31 -23.53 3.46
N THR A 6 -7.14 -23.47 2.39
CA THR A 6 -7.03 -22.39 1.41
C THR A 6 -7.12 -21.02 2.10
N PRO A 7 -6.13 -20.13 1.93
CA PRO A 7 -6.14 -18.81 2.53
C PRO A 7 -7.14 -17.90 1.84
N ILE A 8 -7.87 -17.13 2.61
CA ILE A 8 -8.85 -16.16 2.15
C ILE A 8 -8.77 -14.86 2.95
N LEU A 9 -9.08 -13.76 2.29
CA LEU A 9 -9.33 -12.48 2.93
C LEU A 9 -10.84 -12.41 3.24
N ILE A 10 -11.20 -12.24 4.51
CA ILE A 10 -12.58 -12.29 4.98
C ILE A 10 -13.15 -10.92 5.33
N GLY A 11 -12.30 -9.97 5.74
CA GLY A 11 -12.74 -8.65 6.17
C GLY A 11 -11.71 -7.58 5.85
N VAL A 12 -12.21 -6.41 5.45
CA VAL A 12 -11.40 -5.23 5.15
C VAL A 12 -12.00 -3.99 5.81
N GLY A 13 -11.15 -3.11 6.34
CA GLY A 13 -11.58 -1.86 6.92
C GLY A 13 -10.69 -0.72 6.48
N GLN A 14 -11.26 0.43 6.15
CA GLN A 14 -10.55 1.63 5.77
C GLN A 14 -11.09 2.84 6.52
N VAL A 15 -10.19 3.70 6.98
CA VAL A 15 -10.54 4.98 7.62
C VAL A 15 -9.83 6.11 6.89
N THR A 16 -10.55 7.19 6.60
CA THR A 16 -10.00 8.46 6.11
C THR A 16 -10.59 9.60 6.94
N GLU A 17 -9.78 10.18 7.82
CA GLU A 17 -10.20 11.24 8.72
C GLU A 17 -9.71 12.60 8.18
N LYS A 18 -10.59 13.34 7.51
CA LYS A 18 -10.26 14.63 6.88
C LYS A 18 -10.43 15.79 7.86
N ASP A 19 -9.33 16.51 8.12
CA ASP A 19 -9.27 17.79 8.80
C ASP A 19 -10.08 17.92 10.12
N PRO A 20 -9.99 16.96 11.05
CA PRO A 20 -10.70 17.05 12.34
C PRO A 20 -10.18 18.24 13.18
N PRO A 21 -10.96 18.74 14.14
CA PRO A 21 -10.43 19.58 15.21
C PRO A 21 -9.27 18.86 15.93
N ILE A 22 -8.27 19.62 16.41
CA ILE A 22 -7.06 19.01 17.01
C ILE A 22 -7.40 18.17 18.26
N ASP A 23 -8.35 18.61 19.05
CA ASP A 23 -8.81 17.97 20.28
C ASP A 23 -9.70 16.74 20.06
N GLU A 24 -10.23 16.58 18.85
CA GLU A 24 -11.05 15.43 18.43
C GLU A 24 -10.30 14.47 17.50
N ALA A 25 -9.09 14.86 17.06
CA ALA A 25 -8.35 14.14 16.04
C ALA A 25 -7.79 12.80 16.53
N SER A 26 -7.99 11.77 15.75
CA SER A 26 -7.49 10.42 16.04
C SER A 26 -5.97 10.35 16.00
N SER A 27 -5.38 9.61 16.95
CA SER A 27 -4.00 9.17 16.86
C SER A 27 -3.85 8.04 15.81
N PRO A 28 -2.62 7.70 15.39
CA PRO A 28 -2.42 6.52 14.53
C PRO A 28 -3.04 5.24 15.12
N LEU A 29 -2.93 5.04 16.43
CA LEU A 29 -3.50 3.87 17.10
C LEU A 29 -5.03 3.88 17.09
N ASP A 30 -5.67 5.05 17.27
CA ASP A 30 -7.13 5.16 17.18
C ASP A 30 -7.62 4.84 15.77
N LEU A 31 -6.92 5.32 14.75
CA LEU A 31 -7.23 5.01 13.35
C LEU A 31 -7.08 3.52 13.04
N ILE A 32 -6.04 2.86 13.57
CA ILE A 32 -5.83 1.41 13.42
C ILE A 32 -6.97 0.63 14.10
N GLU A 33 -7.35 1.00 15.32
CA GLU A 33 -8.45 0.36 16.02
C GLU A 33 -9.77 0.51 15.26
N GLN A 34 -10.08 1.72 14.76
CA GLN A 34 -11.26 1.98 13.95
C GLN A 34 -11.28 1.12 12.67
N ALA A 35 -10.17 1.07 11.93
CA ALA A 35 -10.06 0.24 10.73
C ALA A 35 -10.22 -1.26 11.06
N THR A 36 -9.71 -1.71 12.20
CA THR A 36 -9.89 -3.10 12.67
C THR A 36 -11.35 -3.40 12.96
N VAL A 37 -12.07 -2.49 13.60
CA VAL A 37 -13.52 -2.64 13.84
C VAL A 37 -14.30 -2.74 12.55
N LEU A 38 -14.00 -1.85 11.59
CA LEU A 38 -14.63 -1.89 10.26
C LEU A 38 -14.35 -3.22 9.52
N ALA A 39 -13.14 -3.77 9.67
CA ALA A 39 -12.80 -5.07 9.08
C ALA A 39 -13.60 -6.23 9.70
N LEU A 40 -13.88 -6.19 11.01
CA LEU A 40 -14.78 -7.16 11.67
C LEU A 40 -16.21 -7.02 11.20
N GLU A 41 -16.72 -5.80 11.11
CA GLU A 41 -18.07 -5.51 10.61
C GLU A 41 -18.23 -5.98 9.16
N ASP A 42 -17.20 -5.76 8.34
CA ASP A 42 -17.19 -6.24 6.95
C ASP A 42 -17.17 -7.78 6.87
N ALA A 43 -16.43 -8.44 7.74
CA ALA A 43 -16.44 -9.92 7.85
C ALA A 43 -17.75 -10.47 8.44
N GLY A 44 -18.55 -9.65 9.09
CA GLY A 44 -19.77 -10.06 9.80
C GLY A 44 -19.51 -10.82 11.09
N ILE A 45 -18.34 -10.58 11.73
CA ILE A 45 -17.92 -11.21 12.99
C ILE A 45 -17.79 -10.18 14.11
N SER A 46 -17.79 -10.65 15.36
CA SER A 46 -17.76 -9.77 16.53
C SER A 46 -16.33 -9.50 17.03
N ARG A 47 -16.17 -8.51 17.92
CA ARG A 47 -14.90 -8.23 18.60
C ARG A 47 -14.41 -9.42 19.45
N GLU A 48 -15.28 -10.31 19.87
CA GLU A 48 -14.94 -11.49 20.67
C GLU A 48 -14.05 -12.45 19.89
N ASN A 49 -14.22 -12.53 18.56
CA ASN A 49 -13.39 -13.36 17.69
C ASN A 49 -11.92 -12.90 17.65
N LEU A 50 -11.61 -11.67 18.05
CA LEU A 50 -10.22 -11.20 18.14
C LEU A 50 -9.40 -11.90 19.20
N SER A 51 -10.04 -12.56 20.17
CA SER A 51 -9.35 -13.43 21.15
C SER A 51 -8.73 -14.68 20.53
N ASP A 52 -9.18 -15.05 19.32
CA ASP A 52 -8.70 -16.20 18.55
C ASP A 52 -7.59 -15.82 17.56
N LEU A 53 -7.22 -14.55 17.47
CA LEU A 53 -6.09 -14.14 16.64
C LEU A 53 -4.83 -14.92 17.02
N THR A 54 -4.19 -15.53 16.02
CA THR A 54 -2.88 -16.17 16.19
C THR A 54 -1.75 -15.14 16.03
N THR A 55 -1.92 -14.20 15.10
CA THR A 55 -0.92 -13.15 14.82
C THR A 55 -1.57 -11.80 14.52
N LEU A 56 -0.93 -10.75 15.04
CA LEU A 56 -1.22 -9.35 14.78
C LEU A 56 0.04 -8.65 14.28
N VAL A 57 -0.05 -8.01 13.11
CA VAL A 57 1.06 -7.24 12.55
C VAL A 57 0.64 -5.80 12.32
N VAL A 58 1.40 -4.86 12.86
CA VAL A 58 1.24 -3.44 12.57
C VAL A 58 2.32 -3.01 11.58
N VAL A 59 1.91 -2.36 10.50
CA VAL A 59 2.84 -1.72 9.56
C VAL A 59 3.37 -0.44 10.19
N LYS A 60 4.70 -0.31 10.24
CA LYS A 60 5.38 0.83 10.84
C LYS A 60 4.96 2.15 10.18
N SER A 61 4.53 3.11 10.99
CA SER A 61 4.29 4.48 10.55
C SER A 61 5.60 5.22 10.27
N PHE A 62 5.61 6.17 9.34
CA PHE A 62 6.76 7.04 9.06
C PHE A 62 7.18 7.90 10.27
N ARG A 63 6.24 8.20 11.14
CA ARG A 63 6.48 8.91 12.39
C ARG A 63 5.87 8.13 13.54
N GLU A 64 6.42 6.94 13.77
CA GLU A 64 5.98 6.09 14.85
C GLU A 64 6.24 6.78 16.21
N PRO A 65 5.21 7.32 16.85
CA PRO A 65 5.36 8.02 18.12
C PRO A 65 5.35 7.04 19.31
N MET A 66 5.04 5.76 19.06
CA MET A 66 4.86 4.75 20.09
C MET A 66 6.01 3.77 20.07
N ARG A 67 6.42 3.37 21.25
CA ARG A 67 7.49 2.40 21.42
C ARG A 67 7.10 0.99 20.96
N ASN A 68 5.82 0.63 21.18
CA ASN A 68 5.30 -0.71 20.87
C ASN A 68 3.82 -0.63 20.44
N THR A 69 3.57 -0.23 19.20
CA THR A 69 2.22 -0.12 18.64
C THR A 69 1.48 -1.46 18.57
N PRO A 70 2.12 -2.59 18.20
CA PRO A 70 1.45 -3.90 18.22
C PRO A 70 0.90 -4.28 19.58
N GLU A 71 1.67 -4.11 20.67
CA GLU A 71 1.24 -4.37 22.03
C GLU A 71 0.09 -3.47 22.47
N ALA A 72 0.19 -2.18 22.16
CA ALA A 72 -0.86 -1.20 22.47
C ALA A 72 -2.17 -1.54 21.74
N LEU A 73 -2.10 -1.93 20.47
CA LEU A 73 -3.27 -2.39 19.73
C LEU A 73 -3.84 -3.67 20.31
N ALA A 74 -3.01 -4.69 20.55
CA ALA A 74 -3.44 -5.98 21.11
C ALA A 74 -4.18 -5.81 22.43
N SER A 75 -3.72 -4.89 23.29
CA SER A 75 -4.40 -4.54 24.54
C SER A 75 -5.77 -3.94 24.33
N ARG A 76 -5.91 -3.01 23.36
CA ARG A 76 -7.19 -2.32 23.07
C ARG A 76 -8.25 -3.23 22.47
N ILE A 77 -7.83 -4.19 21.63
CA ILE A 77 -8.73 -5.09 20.91
C ILE A 77 -8.91 -6.45 21.59
N ASN A 78 -8.36 -6.64 22.80
CA ASN A 78 -8.41 -7.90 23.55
C ASN A 78 -7.75 -9.10 22.83
N ALA A 79 -6.64 -8.84 22.13
CA ALA A 79 -5.85 -9.82 21.39
C ALA A 79 -4.45 -10.07 22.01
N ALA A 80 -4.32 -9.95 23.32
CA ALA A 80 -3.02 -10.03 24.01
C ALA A 80 -2.31 -11.39 23.87
N LYS A 81 -3.02 -12.44 23.47
CA LYS A 81 -2.45 -13.79 23.26
C LYS A 81 -1.83 -13.95 21.87
N ALA A 82 -2.19 -13.12 20.90
CA ALA A 82 -1.64 -13.16 19.57
C ALA A 82 -0.13 -12.84 19.55
N ALA A 83 0.61 -13.46 18.66
CA ALA A 83 1.96 -13.01 18.34
C ALA A 83 1.88 -11.57 17.77
N GLN A 84 2.75 -10.69 18.25
CA GLN A 84 2.67 -9.24 17.98
C GLN A 84 3.94 -8.78 17.28
N TRP A 85 3.80 -8.26 16.07
CA TRP A 85 4.92 -7.87 15.24
C TRP A 85 4.76 -6.46 14.69
N LEU A 86 5.88 -5.74 14.62
CA LEU A 86 6.00 -4.51 13.85
C LEU A 86 6.69 -4.83 12.51
N ALA A 87 6.04 -4.54 11.39
CA ALA A 87 6.66 -4.67 10.08
C ALA A 87 7.63 -3.51 9.83
N PRO A 88 8.83 -3.75 9.28
CA PRO A 88 9.81 -2.71 9.00
C PRO A 88 9.38 -1.81 7.83
N ASP A 89 10.18 -0.74 7.58
CA ASP A 89 9.91 0.24 6.54
C ASP A 89 9.85 -0.37 5.13
N GLY A 90 8.80 -0.01 4.39
CA GLY A 90 8.65 -0.33 2.97
C GLY A 90 7.22 -0.33 2.48
N GLY A 91 6.95 0.43 1.43
CA GLY A 91 5.62 0.47 0.80
C GLY A 91 5.17 -0.88 0.19
N ASN A 92 6.10 -1.83 0.03
CA ASN A 92 5.78 -3.21 -0.35
C ASN A 92 5.23 -4.04 0.83
N GLY A 93 5.40 -3.54 2.07
CA GLY A 93 5.10 -4.28 3.31
C GLY A 93 3.73 -4.93 3.34
N PRO A 94 2.61 -4.23 3.12
CA PRO A 94 1.28 -4.84 3.25
C PRO A 94 1.06 -6.02 2.30
N GLN A 95 1.47 -5.93 1.02
CA GLN A 95 1.31 -7.06 0.11
C GLN A 95 2.25 -8.22 0.45
N TYR A 96 3.49 -7.92 0.85
CA TYR A 96 4.41 -8.93 1.37
C TYR A 96 3.81 -9.68 2.57
N LEU A 97 3.16 -8.98 3.50
CA LEU A 97 2.51 -9.58 4.66
C LEU A 97 1.35 -10.49 4.25
N VAL A 98 0.51 -10.06 3.30
CA VAL A 98 -0.56 -10.91 2.76
C VAL A 98 0.02 -12.18 2.16
N ASN A 99 1.07 -12.08 1.33
CA ASN A 99 1.72 -13.23 0.71
C ASN A 99 2.27 -14.21 1.79
N ARG A 100 3.05 -13.68 2.74
CA ARG A 100 3.66 -14.44 3.83
C ARG A 100 2.62 -15.19 4.68
N TYR A 101 1.59 -14.47 5.13
CA TYR A 101 0.59 -15.07 6.01
C TYR A 101 -0.41 -15.95 5.27
N SER A 102 -0.60 -15.78 3.97
CA SER A 102 -1.30 -16.74 3.13
C SER A 102 -0.59 -18.09 3.08
N GLU A 103 0.73 -18.08 2.92
CA GLU A 103 1.55 -19.31 2.99
C GLU A 103 1.49 -19.95 4.39
N ALA A 104 1.62 -19.16 5.44
CA ALA A 104 1.56 -19.65 6.83
C ALA A 104 0.17 -20.24 7.17
N ILE A 105 -0.90 -19.65 6.69
CA ILE A 105 -2.27 -20.19 6.83
C ILE A 105 -2.40 -21.49 6.04
N PHE A 106 -1.92 -21.54 4.81
CA PHE A 106 -1.99 -22.74 3.97
C PHE A 106 -1.21 -23.89 4.57
N SER A 107 -0.02 -23.66 5.14
CA SER A 107 0.81 -24.68 5.80
C SER A 107 0.29 -25.11 7.17
N GLY A 108 -0.64 -24.36 7.78
CA GLY A 108 -1.17 -24.63 9.12
C GLY A 108 -0.34 -24.03 10.25
N GLU A 109 0.59 -23.14 9.95
CA GLU A 109 1.37 -22.40 10.97
C GLU A 109 0.55 -21.28 11.60
N GLU A 110 -0.41 -20.72 10.86
CA GLU A 110 -1.29 -19.65 11.30
C GLU A 110 -2.75 -19.99 10.99
N ASP A 111 -3.69 -19.45 11.79
CA ASP A 111 -5.11 -19.69 11.60
C ASP A 111 -5.89 -18.41 11.34
N PHE A 112 -5.65 -17.35 12.12
CA PHE A 112 -6.38 -16.10 12.00
C PHE A 112 -5.43 -14.92 12.23
N VAL A 113 -5.29 -14.05 11.23
CA VAL A 113 -4.27 -12.99 11.18
C VAL A 113 -4.91 -11.63 10.95
N LEU A 114 -4.51 -10.65 11.74
CA LEU A 114 -4.81 -9.23 11.56
C LEU A 114 -3.57 -8.51 11.04
N LEU A 115 -3.71 -7.85 9.89
CA LEU A 115 -2.73 -6.90 9.34
C LEU A 115 -3.33 -5.50 9.41
N SER A 116 -2.60 -4.54 9.95
CA SER A 116 -3.11 -3.18 10.07
C SER A 116 -1.99 -2.13 10.06
N GLY A 117 -2.36 -0.88 9.79
CA GLY A 117 -1.44 0.25 9.86
C GLY A 117 -2.15 1.58 9.61
N ALA A 118 -1.51 2.67 10.00
CA ALA A 118 -2.05 4.03 9.85
C ALA A 118 -0.98 5.08 9.71
N GLU A 119 -1.39 6.20 9.12
CA GLU A 119 -0.69 7.48 9.19
C GLU A 119 -1.65 8.58 9.66
N ALA A 120 -1.19 9.45 10.56
CA ALA A 120 -1.89 10.66 11.00
C ALA A 120 -1.03 11.92 10.78
N MET A 121 -0.39 11.99 9.61
CA MET A 121 0.58 13.04 9.25
C MET A 121 -0.06 14.42 9.14
N ALA A 122 -1.31 14.50 8.66
CA ALA A 122 -2.04 15.78 8.56
C ALA A 122 -2.31 16.37 9.94
N THR A 123 -2.82 15.57 10.86
CA THR A 123 -3.04 15.94 12.26
C THR A 123 -1.74 16.27 12.97
N GLY A 124 -0.71 15.42 12.86
CA GLY A 124 0.59 15.68 13.47
C GLY A 124 1.19 17.02 13.04
N ARG A 125 1.10 17.35 11.74
CA ARG A 125 1.52 18.66 11.23
C ARG A 125 0.70 19.82 11.78
N LYS A 126 -0.62 19.64 11.93
CA LYS A 126 -1.54 20.64 12.47
C LYS A 126 -1.19 20.93 13.94
N ILE A 127 -0.96 19.89 14.74
CA ILE A 127 -0.52 19.99 16.14
C ILE A 127 0.82 20.74 16.25
N VAL A 128 1.82 20.36 15.45
CA VAL A 128 3.14 21.04 15.46
C VAL A 128 3.03 22.51 15.06
N LYS A 129 2.18 22.85 14.08
CA LYS A 129 1.94 24.24 13.68
C LYS A 129 1.25 25.06 14.77
N SER A 130 0.48 24.46 15.68
CA SER A 130 -0.11 25.14 16.84
C SER A 130 0.88 25.37 17.99
N GLY A 131 2.15 24.97 17.82
CA GLY A 131 3.19 25.08 18.84
C GLY A 131 3.24 23.92 19.83
N ASN A 132 2.44 22.88 19.60
CA ASN A 132 2.35 21.70 20.45
C ASN A 132 3.11 20.50 19.86
N LYS A 133 3.21 19.41 20.63
CA LYS A 133 3.68 18.10 20.17
C LYS A 133 2.54 17.10 20.25
N PRO A 134 2.41 16.16 19.29
CA PRO A 134 1.45 15.06 19.41
C PRO A 134 1.69 14.28 20.72
N GLN A 135 0.62 14.01 21.45
CA GLN A 135 0.63 13.24 22.70
C GLN A 135 0.09 11.82 22.43
N TRP A 136 0.70 11.13 21.47
CA TRP A 136 0.24 9.83 20.99
C TRP A 136 1.01 8.65 21.56
N SER A 137 2.10 8.92 22.30
CA SER A 137 2.90 7.86 22.91
C SER A 137 2.07 7.08 23.95
N VAL A 138 2.16 5.76 23.87
CA VAL A 138 1.69 4.86 24.90
C VAL A 138 2.92 4.28 25.57
N ASP A 139 2.95 4.30 26.90
CA ASP A 139 4.05 3.75 27.66
C ASP A 139 4.11 2.21 27.42
N SER A 140 5.27 1.74 27.10
CA SER A 140 5.60 0.31 27.02
C SER A 140 6.97 0.07 27.62
N ASP A 141 7.10 -1.03 28.34
CA ASP A 141 8.36 -1.42 28.98
C ASP A 141 9.41 -1.90 27.98
N LYS A 142 8.98 -2.33 26.79
CA LYS A 142 9.83 -2.86 25.72
C LYS A 142 9.57 -2.24 24.36
N ASP A 143 10.57 -2.29 23.48
CA ASP A 143 10.40 -1.97 22.07
C ASP A 143 9.57 -3.07 21.36
N ALA A 144 8.91 -2.72 20.26
CA ALA A 144 8.21 -3.68 19.43
C ALA A 144 9.19 -4.69 18.81
N ASP A 145 8.79 -5.95 18.78
CA ASP A 145 9.51 -6.99 18.07
C ASP A 145 9.33 -6.76 16.55
N LEU A 146 10.45 -6.61 15.83
CA LEU A 146 10.42 -6.49 14.37
C LEU A 146 10.24 -7.86 13.73
N LEU A 147 9.33 -7.93 12.75
CA LEU A 147 9.07 -9.17 12.01
C LEU A 147 10.31 -9.65 11.24
N PHE A 148 11.13 -8.72 10.78
CA PHE A 148 12.47 -8.95 10.19
C PHE A 148 13.30 -7.66 10.29
N ALA A 149 14.60 -7.79 10.13
CA ALA A 149 15.53 -6.67 10.26
C ALA A 149 15.27 -5.59 9.20
N ASP A 150 15.27 -4.34 9.63
CA ASP A 150 15.25 -3.19 8.73
C ASP A 150 16.59 -3.06 8.00
N ARG A 151 16.55 -2.61 6.75
CA ARG A 151 17.74 -2.43 5.93
C ARG A 151 17.77 -1.04 5.31
N GLN A 152 18.89 -0.33 5.47
CA GLN A 152 19.08 0.98 4.88
C GLN A 152 19.01 0.94 3.34
N MET A 153 18.26 1.89 2.74
CA MET A 153 17.95 1.94 1.31
C MET A 153 19.05 2.55 0.46
N TRP A 154 20.05 3.15 1.06
CA TRP A 154 21.15 3.85 0.39
C TRP A 154 22.49 3.48 1.04
N ASN A 155 23.56 3.62 0.29
CA ASN A 155 24.93 3.54 0.80
C ASN A 155 25.47 4.95 1.12
N ASP A 156 26.66 5.01 1.76
CA ASP A 156 27.28 6.26 2.17
C ASP A 156 27.63 7.18 0.99
N HIS A 157 27.92 6.60 -0.18
CA HIS A 157 28.21 7.36 -1.39
C HIS A 157 26.96 8.03 -1.93
N GLU A 158 25.86 7.29 -2.01
CA GLU A 158 24.55 7.82 -2.39
C GLU A 158 24.10 8.92 -1.44
N LEU A 159 24.25 8.73 -0.13
CA LEU A 159 23.90 9.72 0.89
C LEU A 159 24.69 11.03 0.71
N LYS A 160 26.02 10.95 0.47
CA LYS A 160 26.88 12.12 0.21
C LYS A 160 26.46 12.93 -1.03
N HIS A 161 25.80 12.29 -2.00
CA HIS A 161 25.32 12.91 -3.22
C HIS A 161 23.82 13.29 -3.18
N GLY A 162 23.17 13.19 -2.01
CA GLY A 162 21.76 13.53 -1.83
C GLY A 162 20.77 12.50 -2.41
N ILE A 163 21.27 11.30 -2.75
CA ILE A 163 20.47 10.18 -3.30
C ILE A 163 19.90 9.38 -2.12
N TRP A 164 18.93 9.95 -1.42
CA TRP A 164 18.26 9.31 -0.28
C TRP A 164 16.79 9.72 -0.11
N GLN A 165 16.35 10.86 -0.64
CA GLN A 165 14.94 11.24 -0.66
C GLN A 165 14.28 10.72 -1.92
N ALA A 166 13.11 10.13 -1.83
CA ALA A 166 12.36 9.63 -2.98
C ALA A 166 12.16 10.71 -4.06
N SER A 167 11.85 11.96 -3.65
CA SER A 167 11.72 13.11 -4.57
C SER A 167 13.00 13.50 -5.30
N HIS A 168 14.18 13.01 -4.86
CA HIS A 168 15.47 13.20 -5.55
C HIS A 168 15.85 12.00 -6.39
N VAL A 169 15.44 10.81 -5.98
CA VAL A 169 15.81 9.54 -6.63
C VAL A 169 14.89 9.21 -7.82
N TYR A 170 13.57 9.32 -7.66
CA TYR A 170 12.62 8.97 -8.73
C TYR A 170 12.74 9.81 -10.01
N PRO A 171 13.17 11.09 -9.97
CA PRO A 171 13.53 11.82 -11.19
C PRO A 171 14.60 11.18 -12.06
N LEU A 172 15.52 10.37 -11.49
CA LEU A 172 16.53 9.63 -12.27
C LEU A 172 15.84 8.58 -13.17
N PHE A 173 14.89 7.84 -12.62
CA PHE A 173 14.08 6.86 -13.36
C PHE A 173 13.26 7.54 -14.45
N GLU A 174 12.60 8.66 -14.14
CA GLU A 174 11.75 9.37 -15.10
C GLU A 174 12.55 9.92 -16.29
N ASN A 175 13.72 10.52 -16.03
CA ASN A 175 14.55 11.02 -17.12
C ASN A 175 15.13 9.90 -17.98
N ALA A 176 15.44 8.75 -17.39
CA ALA A 176 15.87 7.56 -18.13
C ALA A 176 14.73 7.01 -19.00
N LEU A 177 13.50 6.92 -18.46
CA LEU A 177 12.31 6.52 -19.23
C LEU A 177 12.04 7.46 -20.40
N ARG A 178 12.11 8.79 -20.16
CA ARG A 178 11.95 9.79 -21.24
C ARG A 178 12.94 9.58 -22.36
N ALA A 179 14.21 9.36 -22.03
CA ALA A 179 15.27 9.11 -23.01
C ALA A 179 15.04 7.77 -23.73
N HIS A 180 14.65 6.73 -23.02
CA HIS A 180 14.36 5.40 -23.58
C HIS A 180 13.18 5.44 -24.56
N TYR A 181 12.15 6.25 -24.27
CA TYR A 181 11.01 6.45 -25.18
C TYR A 181 11.30 7.39 -26.36
N GLY A 182 12.40 8.14 -26.32
CA GLY A 182 12.73 9.15 -27.32
C GLY A 182 11.88 10.42 -27.26
N ASN A 183 11.16 10.64 -26.14
CA ASN A 183 10.27 11.78 -25.99
C ASN A 183 11.05 13.09 -25.75
N SER A 184 10.58 14.19 -26.33
CA SER A 184 10.97 15.54 -25.90
C SER A 184 10.46 15.83 -24.49
N LEU A 185 10.98 16.88 -23.84
CA LEU A 185 10.55 17.27 -22.50
C LEU A 185 9.05 17.62 -22.44
N PRO A 186 8.47 18.42 -23.35
CA PRO A 186 7.04 18.72 -23.32
C PRO A 186 6.15 17.50 -23.55
N GLU A 187 6.49 16.62 -24.50
CA GLU A 187 5.73 15.40 -24.79
C GLU A 187 5.70 14.47 -23.55
N HIS A 188 6.85 14.29 -22.92
CA HIS A 188 6.94 13.43 -21.73
C HIS A 188 6.16 14.01 -20.56
N GLN A 189 6.20 15.33 -20.38
CA GLN A 189 5.46 16.02 -19.32
C GLN A 189 3.94 15.84 -19.47
N ILE A 190 3.42 15.96 -20.69
CA ILE A 190 1.99 15.71 -20.97
C ILE A 190 1.64 14.23 -20.79
N MET A 191 2.47 13.30 -21.26
CA MET A 191 2.28 11.87 -21.08
C MET A 191 2.16 11.48 -19.60
N MET A 192 2.98 12.05 -18.71
CA MET A 192 2.84 11.86 -17.28
C MET A 192 1.52 12.44 -16.74
N GLY A 193 1.10 13.60 -17.26
CA GLY A 193 -0.18 14.23 -16.95
C GLY A 193 -1.36 13.35 -17.34
N GLU A 194 -1.36 12.79 -18.56
CA GLU A 194 -2.39 11.85 -19.05
C GLU A 194 -2.48 10.60 -18.17
N LEU A 195 -1.33 10.00 -17.82
CA LEU A 195 -1.28 8.84 -16.95
C LEU A 195 -1.94 9.12 -15.60
N PHE A 196 -1.58 10.23 -14.96
CA PHE A 196 -2.08 10.55 -13.62
C PHE A 196 -3.49 11.18 -13.64
N SER A 197 -3.94 11.75 -14.76
CA SER A 197 -5.33 12.16 -14.95
C SER A 197 -6.28 10.96 -14.80
N ARG A 198 -5.94 9.81 -15.39
CA ARG A 198 -6.71 8.56 -15.26
C ARG A 198 -6.74 8.04 -13.82
N LEU A 199 -5.69 8.26 -13.03
CA LEU A 199 -5.70 7.93 -11.60
C LEU A 199 -6.66 8.86 -10.82
N SER A 200 -6.62 10.16 -11.11
CA SER A 200 -7.51 11.14 -10.48
C SER A 200 -8.99 10.90 -10.77
N GLU A 201 -9.31 10.36 -11.94
CA GLU A 201 -10.68 9.97 -12.32
C GLU A 201 -11.22 8.85 -11.41
N VAL A 202 -10.41 7.86 -11.08
CA VAL A 202 -10.78 6.81 -10.11
C VAL A 202 -10.95 7.39 -8.71
N ALA A 203 -10.03 8.28 -8.29
CA ALA A 203 -10.09 8.92 -6.98
C ALA A 203 -11.37 9.74 -6.78
N GLU A 204 -11.92 10.37 -7.83
CA GLU A 204 -13.15 11.18 -7.77
C GLU A 204 -14.34 10.39 -7.20
N SER A 205 -14.43 9.11 -7.53
CA SER A 205 -15.51 8.23 -7.08
C SER A 205 -15.17 7.40 -5.83
N SER A 206 -13.93 7.47 -5.32
CA SER A 206 -13.49 6.68 -4.17
C SER A 206 -13.90 7.35 -2.85
N PRO A 207 -14.66 6.68 -1.96
CA PRO A 207 -15.08 7.25 -0.68
C PRO A 207 -13.90 7.50 0.28
N HIS A 208 -12.79 6.81 0.09
CA HIS A 208 -11.59 6.91 0.92
C HIS A 208 -10.51 7.81 0.33
N ALA A 209 -10.69 8.36 -0.88
CA ALA A 209 -9.70 9.25 -1.48
C ALA A 209 -9.58 10.56 -0.69
N TRP A 210 -8.34 10.98 -0.40
CA TRP A 210 -8.07 12.24 0.28
C TRP A 210 -8.40 13.45 -0.59
N TYR A 211 -8.11 13.34 -1.92
CA TYR A 211 -8.38 14.35 -2.93
C TYR A 211 -9.30 13.78 -4.02
N PRO A 212 -10.62 13.65 -3.77
CA PRO A 212 -11.57 13.08 -4.72
C PRO A 212 -11.95 14.09 -5.80
N VAL A 213 -10.97 14.49 -6.62
CA VAL A 213 -11.14 15.50 -7.67
C VAL A 213 -10.46 15.03 -8.94
N LYS A 214 -11.23 14.84 -10.01
CA LYS A 214 -10.70 14.60 -11.35
C LYS A 214 -9.94 15.83 -11.84
N ARG A 215 -8.74 15.62 -12.38
CA ARG A 215 -7.87 16.67 -12.93
C ARG A 215 -7.53 16.38 -14.38
N SER A 216 -7.42 17.45 -15.19
CA SER A 216 -6.99 17.29 -16.55
C SER A 216 -5.48 16.97 -16.65
N PRO A 217 -5.02 16.36 -17.74
CA PRO A 217 -3.59 16.16 -18.01
C PRO A 217 -2.76 17.44 -17.87
N GLU A 218 -3.29 18.57 -18.38
CA GLU A 218 -2.63 19.87 -18.35
C GLU A 218 -2.53 20.43 -16.94
N GLU A 219 -3.59 20.28 -16.10
CA GLU A 219 -3.55 20.69 -14.68
C GLU A 219 -2.46 19.94 -13.92
N ILE A 220 -2.30 18.64 -14.20
CA ILE A 220 -1.28 17.81 -13.55
C ILE A 220 0.11 18.15 -14.07
N ALA A 221 0.27 18.30 -15.38
CA ALA A 221 1.55 18.54 -16.04
C ALA A 221 2.11 19.94 -15.81
N THR A 222 1.23 20.95 -15.62
CA THR A 222 1.64 22.36 -15.58
C THR A 222 2.01 22.79 -14.16
N ALA A 223 3.22 23.34 -14.01
CA ALA A 223 3.65 23.93 -12.76
C ALA A 223 2.94 25.27 -12.49
N THR A 224 2.33 25.37 -11.31
CA THR A 224 1.64 26.57 -10.81
C THR A 224 1.99 26.79 -9.32
N PRO A 225 1.63 27.91 -8.70
CA PRO A 225 1.83 28.08 -7.26
C PRO A 225 1.21 26.98 -6.39
N SER A 226 0.06 26.41 -6.80
CA SER A 226 -0.62 25.30 -6.11
C SER A 226 -0.09 23.91 -6.52
N ASN A 227 0.50 23.81 -7.72
CA ASN A 227 1.08 22.60 -8.29
C ASN A 227 2.56 22.80 -8.66
N ARG A 228 3.37 23.31 -7.75
CA ARG A 228 4.79 23.59 -7.98
C ARG A 228 5.59 22.31 -8.26
N PHE A 229 6.74 22.42 -8.90
CA PHE A 229 7.72 21.32 -8.93
C PHE A 229 8.15 20.95 -7.51
N VAL A 230 8.23 19.65 -7.25
CA VAL A 230 8.77 19.06 -6.01
C VAL A 230 10.19 18.53 -6.27
N GLY A 231 10.36 17.76 -7.32
CA GLY A 231 11.63 17.31 -7.87
C GLY A 231 11.47 17.18 -9.36
N TRP A 232 12.16 18.06 -10.15
CA TRP A 232 11.96 18.06 -11.59
C TRP A 232 12.20 16.68 -12.21
N PRO A 233 11.29 16.12 -13.09
CA PRO A 233 10.19 16.84 -13.79
C PRO A 233 8.82 16.79 -13.07
N TYR A 234 8.74 16.32 -11.84
CA TYR A 234 7.48 16.07 -11.13
C TYR A 234 6.88 17.34 -10.52
N THR A 235 5.67 17.66 -10.92
CA THR A 235 4.82 18.60 -10.18
C THR A 235 4.28 17.96 -8.91
N LYS A 236 3.69 18.76 -8.01
CA LYS A 236 3.12 18.27 -6.76
C LYS A 236 2.07 17.16 -6.97
N PHE A 237 1.23 17.27 -8.01
CA PHE A 237 0.20 16.25 -8.30
C PHE A 237 0.76 14.94 -8.87
N MET A 238 2.06 14.87 -9.17
CA MET A 238 2.78 13.66 -9.59
C MET A 238 3.53 12.99 -8.45
N ASN A 239 3.31 13.40 -7.20
CA ASN A 239 3.97 12.84 -6.02
C ASN A 239 2.96 12.24 -5.06
N ALA A 240 3.36 11.20 -4.33
CA ALA A 240 2.58 10.67 -3.22
C ALA A 240 2.25 11.76 -2.20
N MET A 241 0.98 11.84 -1.79
CA MET A 241 0.48 12.83 -0.84
C MET A 241 0.45 12.26 0.57
N ASN A 242 1.56 12.44 1.31
CA ASN A 242 1.73 11.87 2.64
C ASN A 242 1.08 12.69 3.78
N GLN A 243 0.57 13.91 3.50
CA GLN A 243 -0.08 14.75 4.52
C GLN A 243 -1.56 14.38 4.63
N ILE A 244 -1.81 13.19 5.16
CA ILE A 244 -3.13 12.55 5.27
C ILE A 244 -3.29 11.94 6.67
N ASN A 245 -4.54 11.55 7.00
CA ASN A 245 -4.86 10.68 8.12
C ASN A 245 -5.66 9.51 7.56
N GLN A 246 -5.02 8.37 7.39
CA GLN A 246 -5.62 7.17 6.82
C GLN A 246 -5.12 5.91 7.52
N SER A 247 -6.00 4.92 7.60
CA SER A 247 -5.70 3.57 8.09
C SER A 247 -6.40 2.55 7.23
N ALA A 248 -5.84 1.33 7.21
CA ALA A 248 -6.54 0.16 6.70
C ALA A 248 -6.14 -1.07 7.51
N SER A 249 -7.07 -2.04 7.59
CA SER A 249 -6.90 -3.32 8.24
C SER A 249 -7.46 -4.45 7.39
N LEU A 250 -6.82 -5.61 7.46
CA LEU A 250 -7.19 -6.82 6.73
C LEU A 250 -7.27 -8.00 7.72
N LEU A 251 -8.28 -8.85 7.54
CA LEU A 251 -8.45 -10.10 8.27
C LEU A 251 -8.27 -11.28 7.31
N LEU A 252 -7.26 -12.11 7.56
CA LEU A 252 -6.93 -13.29 6.78
C LEU A 252 -7.13 -14.55 7.62
N THR A 253 -7.65 -15.61 6.98
CA THR A 253 -7.83 -16.91 7.61
C THR A 253 -7.92 -18.02 6.57
N SER A 254 -8.10 -19.28 7.00
CA SER A 254 -8.44 -20.41 6.14
C SER A 254 -9.95 -20.53 5.91
N ILE A 255 -10.36 -21.28 4.87
CA ILE A 255 -11.77 -21.62 4.64
C ILE A 255 -12.38 -22.27 5.88
N GLU A 256 -11.71 -23.30 6.46
CA GLU A 256 -12.24 -24.03 7.62
C GLU A 256 -12.46 -23.12 8.83
N LYS A 257 -11.52 -22.20 9.10
CA LYS A 257 -11.67 -21.27 10.23
C LYS A 257 -12.73 -20.20 9.95
N ALA A 258 -12.88 -19.75 8.71
CA ALA A 258 -13.95 -18.83 8.31
C ALA A 258 -15.34 -19.49 8.47
N GLU A 259 -15.49 -20.77 8.12
CA GLU A 259 -16.72 -21.55 8.34
C GLU A 259 -17.00 -21.70 9.84
N GLU A 260 -15.98 -22.03 10.65
CA GLU A 260 -16.08 -22.12 12.11
C GLU A 260 -16.56 -20.80 12.74
N MET A 261 -16.04 -19.66 12.27
CA MET A 261 -16.45 -18.32 12.72
C MET A 261 -17.80 -17.87 12.14
N GLY A 262 -18.39 -18.61 11.22
CA GLY A 262 -19.67 -18.29 10.60
C GLY A 262 -19.60 -17.13 9.59
N VAL A 263 -18.44 -16.88 9.00
CA VAL A 263 -18.26 -15.84 7.98
C VAL A 263 -19.01 -16.23 6.69
N ASP A 264 -19.87 -15.33 6.20
CA ASP A 264 -20.60 -15.54 4.94
C ASP A 264 -19.62 -15.76 3.77
N PRO A 265 -19.68 -16.90 3.04
CA PRO A 265 -18.85 -17.17 1.86
C PRO A 265 -18.91 -16.06 0.80
N ASN A 266 -19.96 -15.26 0.79
CA ASN A 266 -20.05 -14.09 -0.06
C ASN A 266 -19.07 -12.96 0.29
N ARG A 267 -18.43 -13.01 1.44
CA ARG A 267 -17.39 -12.06 1.86
C ARG A 267 -15.98 -12.50 1.48
N TRP A 268 -15.79 -13.77 1.16
CA TRP A 268 -14.47 -14.33 0.90
C TRP A 268 -13.87 -13.79 -0.39
N VAL A 269 -12.60 -13.43 -0.31
CA VAL A 269 -11.75 -13.13 -1.47
C VAL A 269 -10.59 -14.12 -1.46
N PHE A 270 -10.47 -14.89 -2.51
CA PHE A 270 -9.47 -15.94 -2.65
C PHE A 270 -8.14 -15.35 -3.11
N LEU A 271 -7.04 -15.84 -2.56
CA LEU A 271 -5.68 -15.42 -2.86
C LEU A 271 -5.04 -16.47 -3.77
N HIS A 272 -4.94 -16.16 -5.07
CA HIS A 272 -4.57 -17.12 -6.12
C HIS A 272 -3.10 -17.11 -6.48
N GLY A 273 -2.45 -15.96 -6.38
CA GLY A 273 -1.07 -15.79 -6.80
C GLY A 273 -0.33 -14.79 -5.93
N ALA A 274 0.93 -15.08 -5.66
CA ALA A 274 1.80 -14.27 -4.83
C ALA A 274 3.23 -14.29 -5.34
N SER A 275 3.93 -13.16 -5.23
CA SER A 275 5.36 -13.10 -5.47
C SER A 275 6.00 -11.93 -4.75
N ASP A 276 7.19 -12.17 -4.18
CA ASP A 276 8.02 -11.16 -3.54
C ASP A 276 9.44 -11.25 -4.09
N VAL A 277 9.97 -10.12 -4.56
CA VAL A 277 11.33 -10.03 -5.10
C VAL A 277 11.99 -8.72 -4.73
N THR A 278 13.33 -8.73 -4.73
CA THR A 278 14.14 -7.52 -4.55
C THR A 278 14.98 -7.26 -5.80
N ASP A 279 15.06 -6.01 -6.20
CA ASP A 279 15.99 -5.53 -7.22
C ASP A 279 17.36 -5.24 -6.62
N VAL A 280 18.33 -4.84 -7.46
CA VAL A 280 19.60 -4.28 -6.97
C VAL A 280 19.30 -3.18 -5.98
N TRP A 281 19.72 -3.37 -4.73
CA TRP A 281 19.25 -2.60 -3.59
C TRP A 281 19.62 -1.11 -3.68
N ASN A 282 20.88 -0.84 -3.94
CA ASN A 282 21.37 0.52 -4.12
C ASN A 282 21.21 0.96 -5.57
N VAL A 283 20.56 2.09 -5.80
CA VAL A 283 20.23 2.54 -7.16
C VAL A 283 21.48 2.84 -8.00
N SER A 284 22.56 3.28 -7.38
CA SER A 284 23.84 3.57 -8.06
C SER A 284 24.54 2.33 -8.66
N TYR A 285 24.10 1.13 -8.30
CA TYR A 285 24.65 -0.13 -8.82
C TYR A 285 23.82 -0.74 -9.94
N ARG A 286 22.70 -0.11 -10.31
CA ARG A 286 21.82 -0.62 -11.37
C ARG A 286 22.41 -0.35 -12.76
N GLU A 287 22.16 -1.27 -13.67
CA GLU A 287 22.56 -1.15 -15.05
C GLU A 287 21.88 0.04 -15.76
N ASN A 288 20.59 0.25 -15.43
CA ASN A 288 19.81 1.36 -15.96
C ASN A 288 18.70 1.79 -14.97
N PHE A 289 17.99 2.88 -15.32
CA PHE A 289 16.88 3.41 -14.51
C PHE A 289 15.52 3.39 -15.24
N TYR A 290 15.42 2.75 -16.41
CA TYR A 290 14.15 2.68 -17.16
C TYR A 290 13.48 1.32 -17.12
N SER A 291 14.09 0.32 -16.47
CA SER A 291 13.55 -1.03 -16.32
C SER A 291 13.75 -1.58 -14.91
N SER A 292 13.04 -2.63 -14.58
CA SER A 292 13.19 -3.41 -13.34
C SER A 292 12.95 -4.90 -13.64
N PRO A 293 14.00 -5.67 -13.96
CA PRO A 293 13.89 -7.10 -14.20
C PRO A 293 13.20 -7.86 -13.06
N SER A 294 13.42 -7.42 -11.82
CA SER A 294 12.77 -7.99 -10.64
C SER A 294 11.26 -7.80 -10.65
N MET A 295 10.78 -6.64 -11.09
CA MET A 295 9.33 -6.38 -11.21
C MET A 295 8.68 -7.27 -12.28
N LYS A 296 9.39 -7.56 -13.38
CA LYS A 296 8.96 -8.52 -14.38
C LYS A 296 8.83 -9.94 -13.79
N ILE A 297 9.88 -10.41 -13.11
CA ILE A 297 9.89 -11.72 -12.43
C ILE A 297 8.77 -11.81 -11.39
N MET A 298 8.54 -10.75 -10.61
CA MET A 298 7.43 -10.68 -9.66
C MET A 298 6.08 -10.93 -10.35
N GLY A 299 5.82 -10.21 -11.45
CA GLY A 299 4.57 -10.35 -12.21
C GLY A 299 4.41 -11.74 -12.81
N GLU A 300 5.44 -12.25 -13.48
CA GLU A 300 5.45 -13.60 -14.08
C GLU A 300 5.20 -14.68 -13.02
N ASN A 301 5.86 -14.61 -11.87
CA ASN A 301 5.68 -15.60 -10.81
C ASN A 301 4.26 -15.57 -10.22
N ALA A 302 3.71 -14.38 -9.92
CA ALA A 302 2.36 -14.26 -9.38
C ALA A 302 1.31 -14.78 -10.38
N LEU A 303 1.42 -14.43 -11.66
CA LEU A 303 0.53 -14.89 -12.72
C LEU A 303 0.65 -16.40 -12.95
N ASN A 304 1.86 -16.94 -13.02
CA ASN A 304 2.10 -18.39 -13.18
C ASN A 304 1.52 -19.17 -11.99
N MET A 305 1.69 -18.70 -10.74
CA MET A 305 1.12 -19.33 -9.56
C MET A 305 -0.41 -19.37 -9.62
N ALA A 306 -1.04 -18.30 -10.12
CA ALA A 306 -2.48 -18.22 -10.31
C ALA A 306 -2.98 -19.01 -11.55
N GLY A 307 -2.11 -19.40 -12.46
CA GLY A 307 -2.47 -20.03 -13.76
C GLY A 307 -3.14 -19.04 -14.71
N LEU A 308 -2.76 -17.76 -14.66
CA LEU A 308 -3.36 -16.65 -15.40
C LEU A 308 -2.33 -15.93 -16.26
N GLU A 309 -2.83 -15.19 -17.25
CA GLU A 309 -2.09 -14.18 -18.00
C GLU A 309 -2.51 -12.77 -17.61
N ILE A 310 -1.71 -11.76 -17.94
CA ILE A 310 -2.01 -10.34 -17.57
C ILE A 310 -3.34 -9.86 -18.18
N ASN A 311 -3.79 -10.43 -19.27
CA ASN A 311 -5.06 -10.10 -19.92
C ASN A 311 -6.28 -10.69 -19.19
N ASP A 312 -6.08 -11.70 -18.33
CA ASP A 312 -7.15 -12.26 -17.47
C ASP A 312 -7.43 -11.38 -16.25
N ILE A 313 -6.49 -10.50 -15.90
CA ILE A 313 -6.61 -9.58 -14.78
C ILE A 313 -7.51 -8.41 -15.19
N ARG A 314 -8.69 -8.34 -14.60
CA ARG A 314 -9.68 -7.29 -14.89
C ARG A 314 -9.41 -6.00 -14.13
N HIS A 315 -9.01 -6.11 -12.86
CA HIS A 315 -8.76 -4.97 -11.98
C HIS A 315 -7.28 -4.90 -11.60
N LEU A 316 -6.70 -3.72 -11.73
CA LEU A 316 -5.29 -3.46 -11.45
C LEU A 316 -5.16 -2.38 -10.38
N ASP A 317 -4.20 -2.54 -9.47
CA ASP A 317 -3.67 -1.44 -8.65
C ASP A 317 -2.15 -1.47 -8.70
N LEU A 318 -1.58 -0.63 -9.56
CA LEU A 318 -0.13 -0.47 -9.67
C LEU A 318 0.34 0.59 -8.69
N TYR A 319 1.39 0.28 -7.93
CA TYR A 319 1.94 1.21 -6.95
C TYR A 319 2.40 2.53 -7.59
N SER A 320 1.82 3.64 -7.18
CA SER A 320 1.82 4.90 -7.93
C SER A 320 2.44 6.08 -7.15
N CYS A 321 3.54 5.83 -6.44
CA CYS A 321 4.22 6.91 -5.71
C CYS A 321 4.73 8.03 -6.62
N PHE A 322 5.12 7.69 -7.86
CA PHE A 322 5.58 8.60 -8.93
C PHE A 322 5.20 8.02 -10.30
N PRO A 323 5.11 8.86 -11.37
CA PRO A 323 4.81 8.36 -12.72
C PRO A 323 5.76 7.27 -13.21
N SER A 324 7.06 7.38 -12.93
CA SER A 324 8.05 6.36 -13.32
C SER A 324 7.77 4.99 -12.72
N ALA A 325 7.29 4.92 -11.46
CA ALA A 325 6.93 3.64 -10.84
C ALA A 325 5.80 2.94 -11.60
N VAL A 326 4.76 3.68 -11.98
CA VAL A 326 3.62 3.13 -12.75
C VAL A 326 4.05 2.73 -14.16
N GLN A 327 4.88 3.56 -14.82
CA GLN A 327 5.36 3.29 -16.18
C GLN A 327 6.24 2.03 -16.23
N ILE A 328 7.18 1.87 -15.28
CA ILE A 328 8.03 0.69 -15.21
C ILE A 328 7.15 -0.54 -14.91
N ALA A 329 6.26 -0.49 -13.90
CA ALA A 329 5.36 -1.60 -13.59
C ALA A 329 4.52 -2.02 -14.81
N ARG A 330 3.92 -1.06 -15.51
CA ARG A 330 3.15 -1.30 -16.72
C ARG A 330 3.99 -1.98 -17.80
N ASN A 331 5.20 -1.49 -18.05
CA ASN A 331 6.08 -2.04 -19.08
C ASN A 331 6.54 -3.46 -18.72
N GLU A 332 6.96 -3.69 -17.48
CA GLU A 332 7.47 -4.99 -17.02
C GLU A 332 6.38 -6.05 -16.93
N LEU A 333 5.14 -5.66 -16.64
CA LEU A 333 3.97 -6.56 -16.66
C LEU A 333 3.40 -6.78 -18.08
N GLY A 334 3.97 -6.14 -19.10
CA GLY A 334 3.49 -6.29 -20.49
C GLY A 334 2.13 -5.64 -20.75
N ILE A 335 1.71 -4.67 -19.93
CA ILE A 335 0.44 -3.94 -20.12
C ILE A 335 0.63 -2.87 -21.21
N PRO A 336 -0.15 -2.90 -22.32
CA PRO A 336 -0.05 -1.93 -23.40
C PRO A 336 -0.25 -0.47 -22.92
N LYS A 337 0.37 0.48 -23.61
CA LYS A 337 0.21 1.91 -23.29
C LYS A 337 -1.22 2.41 -23.48
N ASP A 338 -1.94 1.84 -24.44
CA ASP A 338 -3.32 2.12 -24.81
C ASP A 338 -4.34 1.21 -24.12
N ASP A 339 -3.92 0.43 -23.12
CA ASP A 339 -4.81 -0.40 -22.31
C ASP A 339 -5.92 0.45 -21.66
N GLN A 340 -7.16 0.00 -21.83
CA GLN A 340 -8.33 0.73 -21.35
C GLN A 340 -8.63 0.50 -19.87
N ARG A 341 -8.02 -0.52 -19.24
CA ARG A 341 -8.17 -0.75 -17.80
C ARG A 341 -7.60 0.43 -17.02
N HIS A 342 -8.24 0.78 -15.91
CA HIS A 342 -7.61 1.66 -14.94
C HIS A 342 -6.45 0.93 -14.26
N LEU A 343 -5.32 1.64 -14.07
CA LEU A 343 -4.14 1.10 -13.40
C LEU A 343 -4.19 1.25 -11.88
N THR A 344 -5.35 1.58 -11.34
CA THR A 344 -5.62 1.73 -9.91
C THR A 344 -7.09 1.45 -9.61
N VAL A 345 -7.38 0.95 -8.41
CA VAL A 345 -8.74 0.85 -7.85
C VAL A 345 -8.99 1.89 -6.76
N THR A 346 -7.95 2.55 -6.26
CA THR A 346 -8.02 3.58 -5.21
C THR A 346 -8.03 5.01 -5.74
N GLY A 347 -7.33 5.24 -6.84
CA GLY A 347 -6.97 6.56 -7.35
C GLY A 347 -5.48 6.90 -7.19
N GLY A 348 -4.68 5.97 -6.64
CA GLY A 348 -3.23 6.09 -6.49
C GLY A 348 -2.78 7.02 -5.36
N LEU A 349 -1.52 6.90 -4.96
CA LEU A 349 -0.93 7.65 -3.85
C LEU A 349 -1.06 9.19 -3.95
N PRO A 350 -1.08 9.82 -5.14
CA PRO A 350 -1.25 11.28 -5.23
C PRO A 350 -2.66 11.76 -4.90
N PHE A 351 -3.69 10.97 -5.16
CA PHE A 351 -5.09 11.40 -5.04
C PHE A 351 -5.86 10.65 -3.96
N HIS A 352 -5.70 9.32 -3.88
CA HIS A 352 -6.20 8.56 -2.73
C HIS A 352 -5.56 9.04 -1.44
N GLY A 353 -4.27 9.28 -1.46
CA GLY A 353 -3.43 9.57 -0.31
C GLY A 353 -2.36 8.50 -0.16
N GLY A 354 -1.15 8.91 0.20
CA GLY A 354 -0.01 8.03 0.44
C GLY A 354 0.13 7.78 1.94
N ALA A 355 -0.53 6.76 2.46
CA ALA A 355 -0.50 6.39 3.88
C ALA A 355 0.83 5.71 4.27
N GLY A 356 1.95 6.36 3.97
CA GLY A 356 3.28 5.88 4.33
C GLY A 356 3.55 4.47 3.82
N ASN A 357 3.99 3.61 4.70
CA ASN A 357 4.21 2.19 4.40
C ASN A 357 2.89 1.42 4.22
N ASN A 358 1.75 1.96 4.69
CA ASN A 358 0.46 1.25 4.75
C ASN A 358 -0.43 1.42 3.51
N TYR A 359 -0.08 2.26 2.53
CA TYR A 359 -0.95 2.56 1.38
C TYR A 359 -1.48 1.30 0.66
N VAL A 360 -0.64 0.28 0.47
CA VAL A 360 -1.04 -0.93 -0.26
C VAL A 360 -2.14 -1.72 0.49
N MET A 361 -2.26 -1.55 1.81
CA MET A 361 -3.37 -2.15 2.55
C MET A 361 -4.71 -1.53 2.15
N ASN A 362 -4.73 -0.21 1.86
CA ASN A 362 -5.91 0.45 1.28
C ASN A 362 -6.19 -0.06 -0.15
N SER A 363 -5.14 -0.33 -0.95
CA SER A 363 -5.29 -0.92 -2.29
C SER A 363 -5.92 -2.31 -2.23
N ILE A 364 -5.46 -3.17 -1.31
CA ILE A 364 -6.01 -4.52 -1.12
C ILE A 364 -7.45 -4.45 -0.64
N ALA A 365 -7.78 -3.56 0.31
CA ALA A 365 -9.14 -3.37 0.78
C ALA A 365 -10.08 -2.91 -0.35
N ALA A 366 -9.68 -1.91 -1.13
CA ALA A 366 -10.44 -1.45 -2.28
C ALA A 366 -10.57 -2.52 -3.38
N MET A 367 -9.53 -3.34 -3.59
CA MET A 367 -9.58 -4.48 -4.51
C MET A 367 -10.57 -5.54 -4.06
N ALA A 368 -10.62 -5.86 -2.76
CA ALA A 368 -11.59 -6.80 -2.20
C ALA A 368 -13.03 -6.35 -2.47
N ASP A 369 -13.35 -5.07 -2.28
CA ASP A 369 -14.67 -4.52 -2.57
C ASP A 369 -15.00 -4.59 -4.07
N LYS A 370 -14.00 -4.33 -4.94
CA LYS A 370 -14.15 -4.47 -6.39
C LYS A 370 -14.48 -5.91 -6.78
N LEU A 371 -13.72 -6.89 -6.28
CA LEU A 371 -13.91 -8.30 -6.60
C LEU A 371 -15.26 -8.84 -6.07
N ARG A 372 -15.69 -8.38 -4.90
CA ARG A 372 -17.00 -8.72 -4.35
C ARG A 372 -18.16 -8.17 -5.19
N SER A 373 -17.97 -7.01 -5.81
CA SER A 373 -18.96 -6.39 -6.71
C SER A 373 -18.91 -6.93 -8.15
N ASP A 374 -17.79 -7.55 -8.56
CA ASP A 374 -17.55 -8.11 -9.91
C ASP A 374 -17.06 -9.56 -9.82
N ARG A 375 -17.96 -10.43 -9.30
CA ARG A 375 -17.67 -11.82 -8.97
C ARG A 375 -17.19 -12.63 -10.16
N GLY A 376 -16.17 -13.45 -9.92
CA GLY A 376 -15.54 -14.27 -10.96
C GLY A 376 -14.48 -13.51 -11.77
N SER A 377 -14.20 -12.24 -11.44
CA SER A 377 -13.08 -11.50 -11.98
C SER A 377 -11.81 -11.69 -11.14
N PHE A 378 -10.65 -11.42 -11.74
CA PHE A 378 -9.36 -11.40 -11.08
C PHE A 378 -8.83 -9.97 -10.96
N GLY A 379 -8.19 -9.70 -9.83
CA GLY A 379 -7.52 -8.44 -9.55
C GLY A 379 -6.05 -8.66 -9.21
N MET A 380 -5.18 -7.72 -9.58
CA MET A 380 -3.77 -7.73 -9.20
C MET A 380 -3.43 -6.43 -8.48
N VAL A 381 -2.84 -6.56 -7.30
CA VAL A 381 -2.23 -5.46 -6.56
C VAL A 381 -0.72 -5.60 -6.63
N THR A 382 -0.02 -4.54 -7.05
CA THR A 382 1.44 -4.47 -6.98
C THR A 382 1.88 -3.50 -5.89
N ALA A 383 2.98 -3.81 -5.27
CA ALA A 383 3.55 -3.02 -4.20
C ALA A 383 5.05 -2.75 -4.46
N ASN A 384 5.50 -1.57 -4.05
CA ASN A 384 6.88 -1.15 -4.24
C ASN A 384 7.40 -0.46 -2.97
N GLY A 385 8.58 -0.85 -2.54
CA GLY A 385 9.29 -0.25 -1.42
C GLY A 385 10.69 0.22 -1.82
N GLY A 386 11.18 1.24 -1.12
CA GLY A 386 12.45 1.86 -1.43
C GLY A 386 12.41 2.64 -2.76
N TYR A 387 13.43 2.46 -3.59
CA TYR A 387 13.57 3.14 -4.88
C TYR A 387 13.41 2.12 -6.01
N ILE A 388 12.22 1.55 -6.16
CA ILE A 388 11.96 0.41 -7.06
C ILE A 388 12.89 -0.75 -6.68
N SER A 389 13.03 -1.01 -5.35
CA SER A 389 14.02 -1.98 -4.83
C SER A 389 13.37 -3.22 -4.23
N LYS A 390 12.17 -3.09 -3.69
CA LYS A 390 11.41 -4.17 -3.07
C LYS A 390 10.06 -4.26 -3.75
N HIS A 391 9.70 -5.42 -4.23
CA HIS A 391 8.45 -5.63 -4.96
C HIS A 391 7.65 -6.77 -4.36
N ALA A 392 6.34 -6.61 -4.31
CA ALA A 392 5.40 -7.66 -4.01
C ALA A 392 4.19 -7.55 -4.93
N ALA A 393 3.62 -8.68 -5.32
CA ALA A 393 2.37 -8.76 -6.04
C ALA A 393 1.46 -9.83 -5.43
N GLY A 394 0.15 -9.58 -5.50
CA GLY A 394 -0.89 -10.52 -5.13
C GLY A 394 -2.04 -10.51 -6.14
N ILE A 395 -2.60 -11.67 -6.40
CA ILE A 395 -3.75 -11.89 -7.28
C ILE A 395 -4.88 -12.54 -6.49
#